data_2487c48461037f7cd3ec91ce26bb40e5
#
_entry.id   2487c48461037f7cd3ec91ce26bb40e5
#
_cell.length_a   1.000
_cell.length_b   1.000
_cell.length_c   1.000
_cell.angle_alpha   90.00
_cell.angle_beta   90.00
_cell.angle_gamma   90.00
#
_symmetry.space_group_name_H-M   'P 1'
#
loop_
_entity.id
_entity.type
_entity.pdbx_description
1 polymer ?
#
loop_
_entity_poly.entity_id
_entity_poly.type
_entity_poly.pdbx_seq_one_letter_code
_entity_poly.pdbx_strand_id
1 'polypeptide(L)'
;MELVIGIIGILLTLWTIKIQFYSKPKEELEHMILTFKSTQKLSLQVQDELETLIVQYNSWECEMFPNLTYRTCLEEMKACFKTNLTDDVLKNILSYKLSKSTILSLTQSLETRQNSLIQLQANLNLVRRQMANNEIAGT
;
A
#
# COMPACT_ATOMS: atom_id res chain seq x y z
N MET A 1 -33.68 -29.66 -34.57
CA MET A 1 -32.79 -29.85 -33.42
C MET A 1 -31.52 -29.00 -33.44
N GLU A 2 -30.88 -28.87 -34.58
CA GLU A 2 -29.65 -28.07 -34.69
C GLU A 2 -29.84 -26.59 -34.33
N LEU A 3 -30.97 -25.99 -34.69
CA LEU A 3 -31.32 -24.60 -34.35
C LEU A 3 -31.48 -24.40 -32.83
N VAL A 4 -32.05 -25.35 -32.12
CA VAL A 4 -32.26 -25.28 -30.68
C VAL A 4 -30.92 -25.38 -29.93
N ILE A 5 -30.03 -26.27 -30.38
CA ILE A 5 -28.70 -26.47 -29.82
C ILE A 5 -27.86 -25.20 -30.02
N GLY A 6 -27.95 -24.59 -31.21
CA GLY A 6 -27.27 -23.33 -31.51
C GLY A 6 -27.74 -22.15 -30.59
N ILE A 7 -29.05 -22.05 -30.36
CA ILE A 7 -29.61 -21.00 -29.48
C ILE A 7 -29.16 -21.19 -28.04
N ILE A 8 -29.17 -22.43 -27.53
CA ILE A 8 -28.72 -22.75 -26.18
C ILE A 8 -27.21 -22.40 -26.03
N GLY A 9 -26.39 -22.73 -27.04
CA GLY A 9 -24.99 -22.40 -27.05
C GLY A 9 -24.74 -20.89 -26.98
N ILE A 10 -25.49 -20.10 -27.75
CA ILE A 10 -25.42 -18.63 -27.74
C ILE A 10 -25.83 -18.08 -26.37
N LEU A 11 -26.91 -18.58 -25.78
CA LEU A 11 -27.38 -18.16 -24.45
C LEU A 11 -26.38 -18.47 -23.36
N LEU A 12 -25.75 -19.66 -23.39
CA LEU A 12 -24.68 -20.01 -22.45
C LEU A 12 -23.45 -19.12 -22.59
N THR A 13 -23.07 -18.81 -23.82
CA THR A 13 -21.94 -17.89 -24.09
C THR A 13 -22.24 -16.50 -23.56
N LEU A 14 -23.44 -15.97 -23.83
CA LEU A 14 -23.84 -14.66 -23.30
C LEU A 14 -23.91 -14.65 -21.78
N TRP A 15 -24.38 -15.72 -21.19
CA TRP A 15 -24.41 -15.84 -19.72
C TRP A 15 -23.01 -15.89 -19.11
N THR A 16 -22.11 -16.65 -19.71
CA THR A 16 -20.71 -16.72 -19.29
C THR A 16 -20.05 -15.35 -19.39
N ILE A 17 -20.27 -14.60 -20.49
CA ILE A 17 -19.77 -13.24 -20.66
C ILE A 17 -20.35 -12.33 -19.57
N LYS A 18 -21.64 -12.42 -19.29
CA LYS A 18 -22.31 -11.65 -18.24
C LYS A 18 -21.69 -11.93 -16.88
N ILE A 19 -21.43 -13.18 -16.54
CA ILE A 19 -20.78 -13.57 -15.29
C ILE A 19 -19.36 -13.01 -15.22
N GLN A 20 -18.59 -13.07 -16.29
CA GLN A 20 -17.22 -12.56 -16.32
C GLN A 20 -17.13 -11.04 -16.24
N PHE A 21 -18.05 -10.32 -16.88
CA PHE A 21 -18.02 -8.86 -16.94
C PHE A 21 -18.84 -8.17 -15.84
N TYR A 22 -19.86 -8.81 -15.30
CA TYR A 22 -20.78 -8.23 -14.32
C TYR A 22 -20.70 -8.84 -12.92
N SER A 23 -20.07 -10.01 -12.76
CA SER A 23 -19.80 -10.52 -11.42
C SER A 23 -18.77 -9.63 -10.74
N LYS A 24 -19.06 -9.21 -9.51
CA LYS A 24 -18.09 -8.46 -8.71
C LYS A 24 -16.83 -9.31 -8.58
N PRO A 25 -15.63 -8.77 -8.87
CA PRO A 25 -14.38 -9.50 -8.70
C PRO A 25 -14.05 -9.61 -7.22
N LYS A 26 -14.74 -10.53 -6.55
CA LYS A 26 -14.74 -10.66 -5.10
C LYS A 26 -13.36 -11.00 -4.53
N GLU A 27 -12.65 -11.92 -5.17
CA GLU A 27 -11.31 -12.34 -4.72
C GLU A 27 -10.30 -11.21 -4.85
N GLU A 28 -10.32 -10.51 -5.97
CA GLU A 28 -9.45 -9.38 -6.23
C GLU A 28 -9.74 -8.23 -5.28
N LEU A 29 -11.01 -7.99 -4.97
CA LEU A 29 -11.42 -6.96 -4.03
C LEU A 29 -10.97 -7.28 -2.60
N GLU A 30 -11.16 -8.52 -2.16
CA GLU A 30 -10.69 -8.98 -0.84
C GLU A 30 -9.17 -8.83 -0.72
N HIS A 31 -8.44 -9.23 -1.76
CA HIS A 31 -6.99 -9.09 -1.79
C HIS A 31 -6.56 -7.62 -1.73
N MET A 32 -7.23 -6.75 -2.47
CA MET A 32 -6.98 -5.30 -2.42
C MET A 32 -7.21 -4.73 -1.01
N ILE A 33 -8.29 -5.11 -0.35
CA ILE A 33 -8.60 -4.67 1.02
C ILE A 33 -7.52 -5.13 2.00
N LEU A 34 -7.11 -6.39 1.92
CA LEU A 34 -6.04 -6.92 2.76
C LEU A 34 -4.72 -6.19 2.50
N THR A 35 -4.39 -5.94 1.24
CA THR A 35 -3.19 -5.20 0.86
C THR A 35 -3.25 -3.77 1.37
N PHE A 36 -4.42 -3.12 1.29
CA PHE A 36 -4.62 -1.77 1.83
C PHE A 36 -4.38 -1.75 3.35
N LYS A 37 -4.98 -2.65 4.09
CA LYS A 37 -4.83 -2.73 5.55
C LYS A 37 -3.39 -3.05 5.96
N SER A 38 -2.74 -3.95 5.24
CA SER A 38 -1.32 -4.27 5.47
C SER A 38 -0.43 -3.04 5.23
N THR A 39 -0.72 -2.27 4.18
CA THR A 39 0.01 -1.05 3.86
C THR A 39 -0.19 0.03 4.92
N GLN A 40 -1.43 0.20 5.42
CA GLN A 40 -1.72 1.09 6.54
C GLN A 40 -0.86 0.74 7.77
N LYS A 41 -0.90 -0.52 8.16
CA LYS A 41 -0.17 -1.02 9.33
C LYS A 41 1.33 -0.80 9.17
N LEU A 42 1.88 -1.15 8.02
CA LEU A 42 3.31 -0.97 7.73
C LEU A 42 3.70 0.51 7.75
N SER A 43 2.89 1.38 7.15
CA SER A 43 3.15 2.83 7.15
C SER A 43 3.19 3.39 8.57
N LEU A 44 2.23 3.03 9.42
CA LEU A 44 2.21 3.47 10.82
C LEU A 44 3.41 2.94 11.59
N GLN A 45 3.79 1.70 11.36
CA GLN A 45 4.95 1.08 11.99
C GLN A 45 6.24 1.79 11.60
N VAL A 46 6.43 2.07 10.32
CA VAL A 46 7.63 2.78 9.82
C VAL A 46 7.67 4.21 10.33
N GLN A 47 6.53 4.91 10.39
CA GLN A 47 6.44 6.25 10.98
C GLN A 47 6.86 6.25 12.45
N ASP A 48 6.40 5.27 13.22
CA ASP A 48 6.74 5.11 14.62
C ASP A 48 8.23 4.83 14.82
N GLU A 49 8.80 3.93 14.03
CA GLU A 49 10.24 3.63 14.04
C GLU A 49 11.08 4.85 13.68
N LEU A 50 10.66 5.61 12.67
CA LEU A 50 11.34 6.83 12.25
C LEU A 50 11.28 7.91 13.34
N GLU A 51 10.11 8.13 13.92
CA GLU A 51 9.92 9.09 15.00
C GLU A 51 10.75 8.73 16.23
N THR A 52 10.77 7.46 16.61
CA THR A 52 11.59 6.96 17.72
C THR A 52 13.07 7.22 17.48
N LEU A 53 13.55 6.95 16.28
CA LEU A 53 14.94 7.20 15.90
C LEU A 53 15.27 8.69 15.97
N ILE A 54 14.39 9.54 15.44
CA ILE A 54 14.57 11.01 15.45
C ILE A 54 14.66 11.54 16.87
N VAL A 55 13.75 11.12 17.74
CA VAL A 55 13.69 11.55 19.14
C VAL A 55 14.91 11.06 19.90
N GLN A 56 15.29 9.81 19.71
CA GLN A 56 16.43 9.19 20.41
C GLN A 56 17.75 9.93 20.11
N TYR A 57 17.98 10.30 18.85
CA TYR A 57 19.24 10.92 18.42
C TYR A 57 19.12 12.41 18.13
N ASN A 58 17.95 13.03 18.37
CA ASN A 58 17.66 14.43 18.08
C ASN A 58 18.08 14.83 16.66
N SER A 59 17.70 14.00 15.69
CA SER A 59 18.14 14.09 14.29
C SER A 59 17.14 14.77 13.35
N TRP A 60 16.26 15.61 13.89
CA TRP A 60 15.19 16.26 13.13
C TRP A 60 15.70 16.97 11.86
N GLU A 61 16.77 17.71 11.98
CA GLU A 61 17.33 18.52 10.88
C GLU A 61 18.48 17.82 10.14
N CYS A 62 18.79 16.58 10.52
CA CYS A 62 19.79 15.79 9.81
C CYS A 62 19.22 15.28 8.48
N GLU A 63 20.07 15.20 7.46
CA GLU A 63 19.69 14.61 6.19
C GLU A 63 19.65 13.09 6.29
N MET A 64 18.52 12.53 5.93
CA MET A 64 18.34 11.07 5.77
C MET A 64 18.79 10.61 4.38
N PHE A 65 18.42 11.39 3.38
CA PHE A 65 18.84 11.28 1.99
C PHE A 65 19.29 12.65 1.50
N PRO A 66 20.03 12.76 0.40
CA PRO A 66 20.39 14.07 -0.14
C PRO A 66 19.17 14.97 -0.32
N ASN A 67 19.21 16.15 0.29
CA ASN A 67 18.14 17.16 0.28
C ASN A 67 16.85 16.76 0.99
N LEU A 68 16.86 15.71 1.81
CA LEU A 68 15.69 15.26 2.58
C LEU A 68 16.08 15.04 4.04
N THR A 69 15.56 15.90 4.93
CA THR A 69 15.75 15.76 6.37
C THR A 69 14.82 14.69 6.94
N TYR A 70 15.17 14.16 8.12
CA TYR A 70 14.31 13.23 8.85
C TYR A 70 12.94 13.85 9.15
N ARG A 71 12.92 15.12 9.56
CA ARG A 71 11.65 15.85 9.80
C ARG A 71 10.75 15.84 8.57
N THR A 72 11.27 16.24 7.42
CA THR A 72 10.52 16.31 6.17
C THR A 72 10.04 14.94 5.75
N CYS A 73 10.87 13.92 5.86
CA CYS A 73 10.50 12.54 5.55
C CYS A 73 9.30 12.09 6.40
N LEU A 74 9.34 12.31 7.71
CA LEU A 74 8.24 11.94 8.61
C LEU A 74 6.96 12.71 8.29
N GLU A 75 7.07 14.02 8.05
CA GLU A 75 5.94 14.88 7.70
C GLU A 75 5.28 14.44 6.39
N GLU A 76 6.08 14.12 5.37
CA GLU A 76 5.58 13.61 4.09
C GLU A 76 4.91 12.24 4.23
N MET A 77 5.46 11.35 5.05
CA MET A 77 4.86 10.06 5.33
C MET A 77 3.48 10.20 6.00
N LYS A 78 3.39 11.08 6.99
CA LYS A 78 2.13 11.36 7.68
C LYS A 78 1.10 11.99 6.75
N ALA A 79 1.51 12.95 5.91
CA ALA A 79 0.63 13.57 4.92
C ALA A 79 0.14 12.56 3.88
N CYS A 80 1.02 11.71 3.38
CA CYS A 80 0.69 10.66 2.43
C CYS A 80 -0.30 9.65 3.03
N PHE A 81 -0.09 9.24 4.28
CA PHE A 81 -1.02 8.37 5.00
C PHE A 81 -2.41 9.00 5.12
N LYS A 82 -2.47 10.25 5.57
CA LYS A 82 -3.72 10.98 5.74
C LYS A 82 -4.50 11.12 4.43
N THR A 83 -3.80 11.33 3.32
CA THR A 83 -4.42 11.52 2.00
C THR A 83 -4.84 10.20 1.36
N ASN A 84 -4.09 9.12 1.54
CA ASN A 84 -4.21 7.91 0.72
C ASN A 84 -4.50 6.62 1.49
N LEU A 85 -4.26 6.57 2.78
CA LEU A 85 -4.24 5.31 3.54
C LEU A 85 -5.16 5.28 4.76
N THR A 86 -6.04 6.26 4.93
CA THR A 86 -7.00 6.25 6.05
C THR A 86 -8.16 5.30 5.78
N ASP A 87 -8.84 4.89 6.84
CA ASP A 87 -10.05 4.06 6.73
C ASP A 87 -11.15 4.77 5.92
N ASP A 88 -11.25 6.09 6.02
CA ASP A 88 -12.20 6.88 5.23
C ASP A 88 -11.90 6.80 3.73
N VAL A 89 -10.63 6.81 3.35
CA VAL A 89 -10.21 6.60 1.96
C VAL A 89 -10.64 5.23 1.47
N LEU A 90 -10.44 4.19 2.27
CA LEU A 90 -10.87 2.84 1.93
C LEU A 90 -12.39 2.77 1.76
N LYS A 91 -13.15 3.36 2.67
CA LYS A 91 -14.63 3.43 2.58
C LYS A 91 -15.06 4.14 1.29
N ASN A 92 -14.42 5.24 0.94
CA ASN A 92 -14.70 5.96 -0.30
C ASN A 92 -14.42 5.10 -1.52
N ILE A 93 -13.30 4.42 -1.57
CA ILE A 93 -12.95 3.51 -2.67
C ILE A 93 -14.02 2.42 -2.80
N LEU A 94 -14.43 1.81 -1.70
CA LEU A 94 -15.40 0.72 -1.68
C LEU A 94 -16.83 1.18 -2.01
N SER A 95 -17.11 2.48 -1.91
CA SER A 95 -18.43 3.05 -2.27
C SER A 95 -18.67 3.06 -3.78
N TYR A 96 -17.61 2.99 -4.58
CA TYR A 96 -17.70 2.96 -6.04
C TYR A 96 -17.83 1.54 -6.56
N LYS A 97 -18.49 1.38 -7.71
CA LYS A 97 -18.46 0.11 -8.45
C LYS A 97 -17.11 0.01 -9.17
N LEU A 98 -16.22 -0.79 -8.60
CA LEU A 98 -14.88 -0.95 -9.14
C LEU A 98 -14.86 -2.07 -10.19
N SER A 99 -14.27 -1.78 -11.35
CA SER A 99 -13.96 -2.82 -12.33
C SER A 99 -12.78 -3.65 -11.85
N LYS A 100 -12.66 -4.88 -12.35
CA LYS A 100 -11.50 -5.75 -12.06
C LYS A 100 -10.17 -5.04 -12.40
N SER A 101 -10.11 -4.37 -13.53
CA SER A 101 -8.94 -3.60 -13.97
C SER A 101 -8.55 -2.53 -12.96
N THR A 102 -9.52 -1.77 -12.45
CA THR A 102 -9.28 -0.73 -11.43
C THR A 102 -8.78 -1.33 -10.12
N ILE A 103 -9.39 -2.43 -9.68
CA ILE A 103 -8.98 -3.14 -8.45
C ILE A 103 -7.54 -3.64 -8.57
N LEU A 104 -7.17 -4.25 -9.69
CA LEU A 104 -5.80 -4.74 -9.92
C LEU A 104 -4.80 -3.59 -9.97
N SER A 105 -5.16 -2.46 -10.58
CA SER A 105 -4.32 -1.26 -10.63
C SER A 105 -4.11 -0.66 -9.23
N LEU A 106 -5.15 -0.57 -8.42
CA LEU A 106 -5.05 -0.12 -7.04
C LEU A 106 -4.18 -1.06 -6.20
N THR A 107 -4.35 -2.36 -6.36
CA THR A 107 -3.54 -3.37 -5.66
C THR A 107 -2.06 -3.23 -6.02
N GLN A 108 -1.75 -3.08 -7.30
CA GLN A 108 -0.38 -2.88 -7.77
C GLN A 108 0.24 -1.61 -7.18
N SER A 109 -0.52 -0.52 -7.14
CA SER A 109 -0.09 0.74 -6.54
C SER A 109 0.21 0.58 -5.04
N LEU A 110 -0.63 -0.16 -4.32
CA LEU A 110 -0.42 -0.47 -2.90
C LEU A 110 0.81 -1.35 -2.69
N GLU A 111 1.01 -2.36 -3.51
CA GLU A 111 2.20 -3.24 -3.45
C GLU A 111 3.49 -2.45 -3.70
N THR A 112 3.50 -1.54 -4.66
CA THR A 112 4.63 -0.65 -4.91
C THR A 112 4.92 0.20 -3.68
N ARG A 113 3.90 0.73 -3.03
CA ARG A 113 4.05 1.51 -1.80
C ARG A 113 4.57 0.66 -0.64
N GLN A 114 4.08 -0.57 -0.49
CA GLN A 114 4.61 -1.51 0.50
C GLN A 114 6.10 -1.77 0.29
N ASN A 115 6.52 -2.00 -0.93
CA ASN A 115 7.93 -2.23 -1.25
C ASN A 115 8.80 -1.02 -0.89
N SER A 116 8.32 0.19 -1.16
CA SER A 116 9.00 1.42 -0.78
C SER A 116 9.13 1.56 0.74
N LEU A 117 8.07 1.22 1.48
CA LEU A 117 8.07 1.23 2.95
C LEU A 117 9.02 0.18 3.53
N ILE A 118 9.08 -1.00 2.95
CA ILE A 118 10.00 -2.07 3.35
C ILE A 118 11.46 -1.62 3.14
N GLN A 119 11.76 -0.99 2.01
CA GLN A 119 13.10 -0.44 1.75
C GLN A 119 13.45 0.66 2.74
N LEU A 120 12.53 1.56 3.04
CA LEU A 120 12.73 2.60 4.03
C LEU A 120 12.99 2.00 5.42
N GLN A 121 12.22 0.99 5.81
CA GLN A 121 12.41 0.28 7.07
C GLN A 121 13.80 -0.37 7.16
N ALA A 122 14.26 -0.99 6.07
CA ALA A 122 15.60 -1.57 6.00
C ALA A 122 16.68 -0.50 6.17
N ASN A 123 16.51 0.66 5.53
CA ASN A 123 17.43 1.80 5.66
C ASN A 123 17.44 2.35 7.09
N LEU A 124 16.29 2.44 7.74
CA LEU A 124 16.19 2.87 9.14
C LEU A 124 16.93 1.91 10.08
N ASN A 125 16.83 0.62 9.84
CA ASN A 125 17.54 -0.39 10.62
C ASN A 125 19.05 -0.27 10.46
N LEU A 126 19.54 0.01 9.24
CA LEU A 126 20.96 0.26 9.00
C LEU A 126 21.44 1.51 9.71
N VAL A 127 20.71 2.61 9.60
CA VAL A 127 21.04 3.88 10.28
C VAL A 127 21.06 3.70 11.78
N ARG A 128 20.08 2.99 12.35
CA ARG A 128 20.03 2.69 13.78
C ARG A 128 21.27 1.95 14.25
N ARG A 129 21.71 0.95 13.50
CA ARG A 129 22.94 0.18 13.80
C ARG A 129 24.19 1.05 13.73
N GLN A 130 24.29 1.91 12.73
CA GLN A 130 25.41 2.84 12.56
C GLN A 130 25.48 3.84 13.72
N MET A 131 24.34 4.42 14.09
CA MET A 131 24.29 5.35 15.22
C MET A 131 24.63 4.68 16.56
N ALA A 132 24.14 3.49 16.79
CA ALA A 132 24.48 2.70 17.99
C ALA A 132 25.97 2.36 18.04
N ASN A 133 26.58 2.00 16.92
CA ASN A 133 28.01 1.72 16.83
C ASN A 133 28.85 2.97 17.09
N ASN A 134 28.41 4.13 16.59
CA ASN A 134 29.09 5.41 16.82
C ASN A 134 29.04 5.83 18.30
N GLU A 135 27.94 5.56 19.00
CA GLU A 135 27.83 5.82 20.43
C GLU A 135 28.84 4.95 21.22
N ILE A 136 28.95 3.68 20.86
CA ILE A 136 29.88 2.74 21.50
C ILE A 136 31.34 3.18 21.22
N ALA A 137 31.63 3.60 19.99
CA ALA A 137 32.96 4.05 19.61
C ALA A 137 33.36 5.42 20.23
N GLY A 138 32.38 6.25 20.59
CA GLY A 138 32.56 7.54 21.23
C GLY A 138 32.77 7.50 22.75
N THR A 139 32.61 6.31 23.34
CA THR A 139 32.87 6.07 24.75
C THR A 139 34.22 5.40 24.95
#